data_1f61fec19ee6c3b4dc74788397a890f9
#
_entry.id   1f61fec19ee6c3b4dc74788397a890f9
#
_cell.length_a   1.000
_cell.length_b   1.000
_cell.length_c   1.000
_cell.angle_alpha   90.00
_cell.angle_beta   90.00
_cell.angle_gamma   90.00
#
_symmetry.space_group_name_H-M   'P 1'
#
loop_
_entity.id
_entity.type
_entity.pdbx_description
1 polymer ?
#
loop_
_entity_poly.entity_id
_entity_poly.type
_entity_poly.pdbx_seq_one_letter_code
_entity_poly.pdbx_strand_id
1 'polypeptide(L)'
;MIGGHFDFASEGKGIVDDWSGASLLPSLFHALKARPRQHTYVFVAFAGEERGLLGSERYVKGLGDQKSMIRAFINLECLGLSPVKVCASRSDRVLLSRLVEVARTTQSPLEGVNVDQVGEDDTRSFMAAKIPVLTIHSVTQATWPILHSPRDRLDAIHLNEYYDAYKLTAFYLAYLDVKAD
;
A
#
# COMPACT_ATOMS: atom_id res chain seq x y z
N MET A 1 -1.07 -7.29 7.78
CA MET A 1 -0.07 -6.22 7.91
C MET A 1 -0.35 -5.13 6.90
N ILE A 2 0.03 -3.89 7.21
CA ILE A 2 -0.10 -2.73 6.32
C ILE A 2 1.24 -2.00 6.33
N GLY A 3 1.74 -1.62 5.16
CA GLY A 3 3.03 -0.93 5.05
C GLY A 3 3.14 0.00 3.86
N GLY A 4 4.25 0.68 3.80
CA GLY A 4 4.77 1.52 2.74
C GLY A 4 6.21 1.87 3.09
N HIS A 5 6.97 2.45 2.19
CA HIS A 5 8.35 2.83 2.50
C HIS A 5 8.50 4.33 2.78
N PHE A 6 9.60 4.73 3.40
CA PHE A 6 9.85 6.12 3.75
C PHE A 6 11.20 6.65 3.27
N ASP A 7 12.01 5.82 2.65
CA ASP A 7 13.19 6.28 1.92
C ASP A 7 12.80 6.78 0.52
N PHE A 8 13.72 7.38 -0.19
CA PHE A 8 13.46 8.02 -1.48
C PHE A 8 14.66 7.89 -2.42
N ALA A 9 14.38 7.94 -3.72
CA ALA A 9 15.39 7.95 -4.76
C ALA A 9 16.18 9.26 -4.79
N SER A 10 17.41 9.21 -5.31
CA SER A 10 18.38 10.31 -5.24
C SER A 10 17.92 11.62 -5.93
N GLU A 11 17.00 11.57 -6.88
CA GLU A 11 16.58 12.72 -7.66
C GLU A 11 15.25 13.33 -7.23
N GLY A 12 14.49 12.66 -6.34
CA GLY A 12 13.20 13.11 -5.81
C GLY A 12 13.29 13.64 -4.39
N LYS A 13 12.15 14.04 -3.84
CA LYS A 13 11.98 14.33 -2.42
C LYS A 13 11.24 13.23 -1.67
N GLY A 14 10.80 12.19 -2.38
CA GLY A 14 10.11 11.06 -1.81
C GLY A 14 8.75 11.41 -1.20
N ILE A 15 8.10 12.48 -1.66
CA ILE A 15 6.80 12.90 -1.08
C ILE A 15 5.67 12.02 -1.60
N VAL A 16 5.66 11.76 -2.89
CA VAL A 16 4.74 10.81 -3.50
C VAL A 16 5.26 9.40 -3.29
N ASP A 17 6.53 9.18 -3.55
CA ASP A 17 7.24 7.90 -3.56
C ASP A 17 8.26 7.81 -2.40
N ASP A 18 7.92 7.31 -1.21
CA ASP A 18 6.57 6.89 -0.79
C ASP A 18 6.21 7.45 0.59
N TRP A 19 6.62 8.70 0.89
CA TRP A 19 6.13 9.35 2.11
C TRP A 19 4.60 9.39 2.17
N SER A 20 3.94 9.42 0.99
CA SER A 20 2.49 9.43 0.87
C SER A 20 1.85 8.17 1.47
N GLY A 21 2.38 7.00 1.21
CA GLY A 21 1.92 5.74 1.82
C GLY A 21 2.31 5.65 3.29
N ALA A 22 3.59 5.89 3.61
CA ALA A 22 4.10 5.81 4.97
C ALA A 22 3.36 6.74 5.94
N SER A 23 3.05 7.98 5.53
CA SER A 23 2.37 8.97 6.38
C SER A 23 0.89 8.66 6.65
N LEU A 24 0.26 7.77 5.88
CA LEU A 24 -1.09 7.29 6.17
C LEU A 24 -1.15 6.28 7.32
N LEU A 25 -0.06 5.57 7.61
CA LEU A 25 -0.05 4.49 8.59
C LEU A 25 -0.52 4.94 9.99
N PRO A 26 -0.08 6.09 10.56
CA PRO A 26 -0.59 6.57 11.82
C PRO A 26 -2.09 6.89 11.78
N SER A 27 -2.59 7.47 10.70
CA SER A 27 -4.01 7.81 10.54
C SER A 27 -4.89 6.56 10.48
N LEU A 28 -4.45 5.54 9.74
CA LEU A 28 -5.12 4.24 9.67
C LEU A 28 -5.09 3.52 11.03
N PHE A 29 -3.96 3.56 11.75
CA PHE A 29 -3.89 3.05 13.11
C PHE A 29 -4.92 3.71 14.03
N HIS A 30 -5.04 5.04 13.97
CA HIS A 30 -6.03 5.77 14.77
C HIS A 30 -7.47 5.41 14.39
N ALA A 31 -7.78 5.27 13.10
CA ALA A 31 -9.10 4.89 12.64
C ALA A 31 -9.51 3.49 13.15
N LEU A 32 -8.58 2.55 13.15
CA LEU A 32 -8.83 1.16 13.58
C LEU A 32 -8.77 1.00 15.12
N LYS A 33 -7.97 1.79 15.81
CA LYS A 33 -7.79 1.72 17.27
C LYS A 33 -9.10 1.88 18.04
N ALA A 34 -10.00 2.70 17.54
CA ALA A 34 -11.27 3.06 18.20
C ALA A 34 -12.33 1.95 18.19
N ARG A 35 -12.09 0.81 17.54
CA ARG A 35 -13.07 -0.26 17.36
C ARG A 35 -12.57 -1.58 17.95
N PRO A 36 -13.45 -2.44 18.49
CA PRO A 36 -13.10 -3.85 18.76
C PRO A 36 -12.58 -4.51 17.48
N ARG A 37 -11.53 -5.32 17.62
CA ARG A 37 -10.88 -5.99 16.48
C ARG A 37 -10.82 -7.48 16.75
N GLN A 38 -11.00 -8.25 15.67
CA GLN A 38 -10.87 -9.72 15.72
C GLN A 38 -9.42 -10.17 15.43
N HIS A 39 -8.64 -9.28 14.74
CA HIS A 39 -7.28 -9.61 14.31
C HIS A 39 -6.26 -8.55 14.77
N THR A 40 -5.00 -8.97 14.82
CA THR A 40 -3.88 -8.07 15.08
C THR A 40 -3.48 -7.36 13.78
N TYR A 41 -3.41 -6.03 13.84
CA TYR A 41 -2.87 -5.20 12.76
C TYR A 41 -1.44 -4.79 13.10
N VAL A 42 -0.54 -4.99 12.15
CA VAL A 42 0.84 -4.52 12.21
C VAL A 42 1.02 -3.45 11.13
N PHE A 43 1.39 -2.25 11.55
CA PHE A 43 1.71 -1.13 10.68
C PHE A 43 3.22 -1.01 10.62
N VAL A 44 3.79 -0.98 9.42
CA VAL A 44 5.24 -0.96 9.25
C VAL A 44 5.63 0.00 8.14
N ALA A 45 6.61 0.87 8.42
CA ALA A 45 7.26 1.68 7.41
C ALA A 45 8.64 1.08 7.12
N PHE A 46 8.90 0.76 5.86
CA PHE A 46 10.16 0.15 5.44
C PHE A 46 11.19 1.21 5.05
N ALA A 47 12.47 0.87 5.20
CA ALA A 47 13.59 1.65 4.72
C ALA A 47 14.40 0.83 3.71
N GLY A 48 14.94 1.50 2.70
CA GLY A 48 15.78 0.86 1.69
C GLY A 48 15.00 0.10 0.63
N GLU A 49 13.77 0.51 0.36
CA GLU A 49 12.97 0.05 -0.77
C GLU A 49 13.70 0.40 -2.06
N GLU A 50 14.07 1.66 -2.23
CA GLU A 50 14.79 2.27 -3.35
C GLU A 50 16.21 1.72 -3.56
N ARG A 51 16.68 0.94 -2.62
CA ARG A 51 17.97 0.24 -2.67
C ARG A 51 17.83 -1.26 -2.90
N GLY A 52 16.67 -1.69 -3.41
CA GLY A 52 16.37 -3.09 -3.70
C GLY A 52 15.66 -3.80 -2.56
N LEU A 53 14.63 -3.19 -1.98
CA LEU A 53 13.69 -3.80 -1.01
C LEU A 53 14.33 -4.28 0.31
N LEU A 54 15.47 -3.66 0.71
CA LEU A 54 16.31 -4.15 1.82
C LEU A 54 15.55 -4.28 3.13
N GLY A 55 14.64 -3.33 3.42
CA GLY A 55 13.87 -3.30 4.66
C GLY A 55 12.85 -4.42 4.73
N SER A 56 12.03 -4.57 3.71
CA SER A 56 11.01 -5.62 3.67
C SER A 56 11.62 -7.02 3.58
N GLU A 57 12.71 -7.22 2.83
CA GLU A 57 13.41 -8.50 2.78
C GLU A 57 13.95 -8.91 4.15
N ARG A 58 14.62 -7.99 4.84
CA ARG A 58 15.15 -8.26 6.20
C ARG A 58 14.01 -8.52 7.19
N TYR A 59 12.95 -7.73 7.10
CA TYR A 59 11.78 -7.90 7.96
C TYR A 59 11.16 -9.29 7.78
N VAL A 60 10.81 -9.66 6.54
CA VAL A 60 10.22 -10.96 6.22
C VAL A 60 11.15 -12.12 6.60
N LYS A 61 12.46 -11.98 6.37
CA LYS A 61 13.45 -12.98 6.78
C LYS A 61 13.48 -13.13 8.31
N GLY A 62 13.39 -12.02 9.05
CA GLY A 62 13.39 -12.00 10.51
C GLY A 62 12.15 -12.60 11.18
N LEU A 63 11.03 -12.70 10.46
CA LEU A 63 9.80 -13.29 10.99
C LEU A 63 9.91 -14.79 11.33
N GLY A 64 10.82 -15.53 10.70
CA GLY A 64 10.93 -16.98 10.93
C GLY A 64 9.59 -17.69 10.76
N ASP A 65 9.19 -18.46 11.76
CA ASP A 65 7.93 -19.21 11.76
C ASP A 65 6.67 -18.31 11.87
N GLN A 66 6.83 -17.08 12.33
CA GLN A 66 5.72 -16.11 12.43
C GLN A 66 5.12 -15.73 11.07
N LYS A 67 5.81 -16.03 9.97
CA LYS A 67 5.27 -15.84 8.61
C LYS A 67 3.91 -16.49 8.41
N SER A 68 3.72 -17.67 9.00
CA SER A 68 2.46 -18.43 8.94
C SER A 68 1.28 -17.73 9.62
N MET A 69 1.55 -16.78 10.51
CA MET A 69 0.53 -15.99 11.21
C MET A 69 0.08 -14.76 10.41
N ILE A 70 0.80 -14.41 9.33
CA ILE A 70 0.47 -13.24 8.52
C ILE A 70 -0.53 -13.65 7.45
N ARG A 71 -1.76 -13.16 7.59
CA ARG A 71 -2.86 -13.47 6.66
C ARG A 71 -2.77 -12.65 5.36
N ALA A 72 -2.26 -11.43 5.43
CA ALA A 72 -2.10 -10.56 4.26
C ALA A 72 -1.12 -9.43 4.55
N PHE A 73 -0.47 -8.91 3.49
CA PHE A 73 0.24 -7.65 3.46
C PHE A 73 -0.39 -6.71 2.44
N ILE A 74 -0.81 -5.53 2.91
CA ILE A 74 -1.38 -4.46 2.08
C ILE A 74 -0.31 -3.37 1.98
N ASN A 75 0.21 -3.17 0.77
CA ASN A 75 1.17 -2.11 0.48
C ASN A 75 0.43 -0.84 0.06
N LEU A 76 0.85 0.29 0.59
CA LEU A 76 0.41 1.62 0.19
C LEU A 76 1.56 2.27 -0.56
N GLU A 77 1.32 2.71 -1.79
CA GLU A 77 2.39 3.08 -2.71
C GLU A 77 2.03 4.30 -3.54
N CYS A 78 2.82 5.36 -3.51
CA CYS A 78 2.69 6.50 -4.41
C CYS A 78 1.26 7.05 -4.48
N LEU A 79 0.70 7.50 -3.35
CA LEU A 79 -0.70 7.93 -3.24
C LEU A 79 -0.90 9.40 -3.61
N GLY A 80 -2.10 9.73 -4.08
CA GLY A 80 -2.55 11.10 -4.30
C GLY A 80 -2.27 11.69 -5.69
N LEU A 81 -1.69 10.94 -6.63
CA LEU A 81 -1.44 11.43 -8.01
C LEU A 81 -2.67 11.39 -8.90
N SER A 82 -3.59 10.50 -8.64
CA SER A 82 -4.82 10.27 -9.41
C SER A 82 -5.81 9.47 -8.55
N PRO A 83 -7.05 9.21 -9.02
CA PRO A 83 -7.97 8.31 -8.34
C PRO A 83 -7.32 6.98 -7.97
N VAL A 84 -7.78 6.38 -6.88
CA VAL A 84 -7.18 5.17 -6.31
C VAL A 84 -7.10 4.05 -7.33
N LYS A 85 -5.95 3.41 -7.38
CA LYS A 85 -5.65 2.26 -8.22
C LYS A 85 -5.28 1.04 -7.38
N VAL A 86 -5.40 -0.12 -7.99
CA VAL A 86 -4.87 -1.37 -7.45
C VAL A 86 -4.05 -2.08 -8.53
N CYS A 87 -2.88 -2.60 -8.14
CA CYS A 87 -2.07 -3.43 -9.02
C CYS A 87 -2.71 -4.84 -9.11
N ALA A 88 -3.59 -5.03 -10.09
CA ALA A 88 -4.38 -6.26 -10.19
C ALA A 88 -3.54 -7.50 -10.53
N SER A 89 -2.50 -7.36 -11.35
CA SER A 89 -1.66 -8.48 -11.82
C SER A 89 -0.79 -9.10 -10.71
N ARG A 90 -0.44 -8.32 -9.69
CA ARG A 90 0.41 -8.75 -8.58
C ARG A 90 -0.36 -8.97 -7.28
N SER A 91 -1.66 -8.68 -7.27
CA SER A 91 -2.49 -8.82 -6.06
C SER A 91 -3.06 -10.23 -5.93
N ASP A 92 -3.16 -10.71 -4.71
CA ASP A 92 -3.93 -11.90 -4.39
C ASP A 92 -5.39 -11.73 -4.82
N ARG A 93 -5.96 -12.74 -5.47
CA ARG A 93 -7.30 -12.67 -6.06
C ARG A 93 -8.40 -12.49 -5.04
N VAL A 94 -8.25 -13.09 -3.86
CA VAL A 94 -9.25 -12.98 -2.78
C VAL A 94 -9.20 -11.59 -2.19
N LEU A 95 -8.00 -11.07 -1.91
CA LEU A 95 -7.81 -9.71 -1.42
C LEU A 95 -8.35 -8.69 -2.42
N LEU A 96 -8.06 -8.87 -3.71
CA LEU A 96 -8.53 -7.98 -4.78
C LEU A 96 -10.07 -7.99 -4.88
N SER A 97 -10.70 -9.15 -4.87
CA SER A 97 -12.16 -9.24 -4.96
C SER A 97 -12.85 -8.56 -3.77
N ARG A 98 -12.28 -8.70 -2.58
CA ARG A 98 -12.76 -8.02 -1.35
C ARG A 98 -12.59 -6.50 -1.42
N LEU A 99 -11.46 -6.01 -1.96
CA LEU A 99 -11.25 -4.58 -2.16
C LEU A 99 -12.28 -4.00 -3.14
N VAL A 100 -12.54 -4.68 -4.25
CA VAL A 100 -13.56 -4.28 -5.24
C VAL A 100 -14.95 -4.25 -4.61
N GLU A 101 -15.30 -5.22 -3.78
CA GLU A 101 -16.58 -5.24 -3.05
C GLU A 101 -16.70 -4.03 -2.12
N VAL A 102 -15.65 -3.72 -1.35
CA VAL A 102 -15.64 -2.53 -0.47
C VAL A 102 -15.77 -1.25 -1.27
N ALA A 103 -14.97 -1.07 -2.33
CA ALA A 103 -15.02 0.12 -3.16
C ALA A 103 -16.43 0.35 -3.74
N ARG A 104 -17.06 -0.73 -4.23
CA ARG A 104 -18.43 -0.67 -4.76
C ARG A 104 -19.45 -0.31 -3.68
N THR A 105 -19.35 -0.92 -2.49
CA THR A 105 -20.28 -0.69 -1.36
C THR A 105 -20.16 0.72 -0.80
N THR A 106 -18.94 1.25 -0.74
CA THR A 106 -18.65 2.60 -0.19
C THR A 106 -18.66 3.69 -1.26
N GLN A 107 -18.94 3.34 -2.52
CA GLN A 107 -18.86 4.24 -3.68
C GLN A 107 -17.51 4.96 -3.78
N SER A 108 -16.45 4.28 -3.37
CA SER A 108 -15.09 4.81 -3.46
C SER A 108 -14.51 4.61 -4.86
N PRO A 109 -13.78 5.58 -5.43
CA PRO A 109 -13.10 5.39 -6.69
C PRO A 109 -12.06 4.27 -6.58
N LEU A 110 -12.06 3.35 -7.55
CA LEU A 110 -11.05 2.29 -7.66
C LEU A 110 -10.95 1.83 -9.11
N GLU A 111 -9.74 1.79 -9.63
CA GLU A 111 -9.43 1.25 -10.94
C GLU A 111 -8.32 0.21 -10.86
N GLY A 112 -8.42 -0.85 -11.66
CA GLY A 112 -7.33 -1.81 -11.86
C GLY A 112 -6.33 -1.28 -12.87
N VAL A 113 -5.14 -0.93 -12.45
CA VAL A 113 -4.06 -0.47 -13.31
C VAL A 113 -2.78 -1.24 -13.01
N ASN A 114 -2.33 -1.99 -14.02
CA ASN A 114 -1.04 -2.68 -13.96
C ASN A 114 0.01 -1.76 -14.56
N VAL A 115 0.93 -1.32 -13.74
CA VAL A 115 2.08 -0.53 -14.17
C VAL A 115 3.25 -1.49 -14.32
N ASP A 116 3.23 -2.29 -15.37
CA ASP A 116 4.15 -3.42 -15.56
C ASP A 116 5.63 -3.01 -15.76
N GLN A 117 5.87 -1.72 -16.06
CA GLN A 117 7.23 -1.18 -16.27
C GLN A 117 7.80 -0.51 -15.01
N VAL A 118 7.07 -0.54 -13.94
CA VAL A 118 7.36 0.19 -12.71
C VAL A 118 7.93 -0.75 -11.67
N GLY A 119 9.13 -1.19 -11.82
CA GLY A 119 9.87 -1.82 -10.75
C GLY A 119 9.10 -2.87 -9.90
N GLU A 120 9.65 -3.19 -8.80
CA GLU A 120 9.06 -4.06 -7.79
C GLU A 120 8.84 -3.20 -6.53
N ASP A 121 7.84 -3.52 -5.76
CA ASP A 121 7.55 -2.88 -4.48
C ASP A 121 7.77 -3.88 -3.31
N ASP A 122 7.58 -3.44 -2.10
CA ASP A 122 7.77 -4.24 -0.89
C ASP A 122 6.93 -5.53 -0.86
N THR A 123 5.85 -5.63 -1.67
CA THR A 123 5.06 -6.87 -1.77
C THR A 123 5.86 -8.05 -2.28
N ARG A 124 6.91 -7.83 -3.08
CA ARG A 124 7.78 -8.90 -3.59
C ARG A 124 8.36 -9.75 -2.47
N SER A 125 8.83 -9.12 -1.38
CA SER A 125 9.39 -9.80 -0.23
C SER A 125 8.38 -10.73 0.44
N PHE A 126 7.13 -10.30 0.54
CA PHE A 126 6.03 -11.08 1.11
C PHE A 126 5.54 -12.18 0.16
N MET A 127 5.45 -11.89 -1.14
CA MET A 127 5.11 -12.90 -2.17
C MET A 127 6.12 -14.06 -2.17
N ALA A 128 7.42 -13.76 -2.07
CA ALA A 128 8.47 -14.77 -1.97
C ALA A 128 8.29 -15.68 -0.75
N ALA A 129 7.67 -15.16 0.32
CA ALA A 129 7.30 -15.90 1.52
C ALA A 129 5.91 -16.55 1.44
N LYS A 130 5.23 -16.49 0.27
CA LYS A 130 3.87 -17.00 0.04
C LYS A 130 2.80 -16.36 0.92
N ILE A 131 3.00 -15.12 1.34
CA ILE A 131 2.03 -14.32 2.04
C ILE A 131 1.15 -13.61 1.00
N PRO A 132 -0.20 -13.65 1.10
CA PRO A 132 -1.08 -12.91 0.21
C PRO A 132 -0.80 -11.41 0.25
N VAL A 133 -0.74 -10.75 -0.90
CA VAL A 133 -0.39 -9.33 -1.00
C VAL A 133 -1.38 -8.55 -1.87
N LEU A 134 -1.44 -7.24 -1.62
CA LEU A 134 -2.18 -6.30 -2.46
C LEU A 134 -1.51 -4.93 -2.36
N THR A 135 -1.31 -4.25 -3.50
CA THR A 135 -0.81 -2.86 -3.54
C THR A 135 -1.92 -1.91 -3.94
N ILE A 136 -2.17 -0.92 -3.09
CA ILE A 136 -3.03 0.25 -3.37
C ILE A 136 -2.10 1.40 -3.76
N HIS A 137 -2.34 1.99 -4.94
CA HIS A 137 -1.51 3.08 -5.47
C HIS A 137 -2.36 4.13 -6.20
N SER A 138 -1.74 5.18 -6.75
CA SER A 138 -2.39 6.16 -7.62
C SER A 138 -1.57 6.52 -8.86
N VAL A 139 -0.63 5.65 -9.22
CA VAL A 139 0.25 5.86 -10.38
C VAL A 139 -0.44 5.42 -11.66
N THR A 140 -0.25 6.19 -12.71
CA THR A 140 -0.65 5.89 -14.09
C THR A 140 0.56 6.03 -15.01
N GLN A 141 0.45 5.57 -16.24
CA GLN A 141 1.49 5.79 -17.26
C GLN A 141 1.84 7.28 -17.43
N ALA A 142 0.87 8.17 -17.28
CA ALA A 142 1.08 9.61 -17.40
C ALA A 142 1.76 10.24 -16.18
N THR A 143 1.51 9.71 -14.98
CA THR A 143 2.07 10.24 -13.72
C THR A 143 3.37 9.57 -13.30
N TRP A 144 3.68 8.40 -13.86
CA TRP A 144 4.94 7.69 -13.60
C TRP A 144 6.19 8.59 -13.68
N PRO A 145 6.37 9.48 -14.70
CA PRO A 145 7.54 10.33 -14.78
C PRO A 145 7.67 11.39 -13.65
N ILE A 146 6.73 11.45 -12.71
CA ILE A 146 6.84 12.29 -11.51
C ILE A 146 7.76 11.63 -10.48
N LEU A 147 7.65 10.31 -10.35
CA LEU A 147 8.45 9.52 -9.42
C LEU A 147 9.93 9.60 -9.80
N HIS A 148 10.82 9.49 -8.84
CA HIS A 148 12.28 9.59 -9.03
C HIS A 148 12.71 10.86 -9.80
N SER A 149 12.00 11.98 -9.62
CA SER A 149 12.30 13.24 -10.28
C SER A 149 12.10 14.44 -9.34
N PRO A 150 12.61 15.64 -9.68
CA PRO A 150 12.35 16.85 -8.91
C PRO A 150 10.87 17.25 -8.82
N ARG A 151 9.98 16.59 -9.57
CA ARG A 151 8.52 16.80 -9.50
C ARG A 151 7.85 15.98 -8.40
N ASP A 152 8.55 15.00 -7.81
CA ASP A 152 8.09 14.27 -6.63
C ASP A 152 8.16 15.18 -5.40
N ARG A 153 7.09 15.92 -5.17
CA ARG A 153 6.99 16.95 -4.13
C ARG A 153 5.54 17.16 -3.72
N LEU A 154 5.33 17.90 -2.63
CA LEU A 154 4.03 18.02 -1.98
C LEU A 154 2.91 18.57 -2.89
N ASP A 155 3.23 19.47 -3.79
CA ASP A 155 2.26 20.03 -4.73
C ASP A 155 1.85 19.09 -5.87
N ALA A 156 2.48 17.93 -5.99
CA ALA A 156 2.03 16.85 -6.84
C ALA A 156 0.87 16.05 -6.22
N ILE A 157 0.67 16.15 -4.89
CA ILE A 157 -0.40 15.45 -4.18
C ILE A 157 -1.73 16.19 -4.33
N HIS A 158 -2.70 15.52 -4.91
CA HIS A 158 -4.10 15.95 -4.96
C HIS A 158 -4.80 15.48 -3.68
N LEU A 159 -5.13 16.40 -2.77
CA LEU A 159 -5.66 16.07 -1.44
C LEU A 159 -6.94 15.23 -1.48
N ASN A 160 -7.83 15.45 -2.44
CA ASN A 160 -9.06 14.67 -2.57
C ASN A 160 -8.75 13.20 -2.89
N GLU A 161 -7.83 12.97 -3.84
CA GLU A 161 -7.41 11.62 -4.24
C GLU A 161 -6.67 10.91 -3.10
N TYR A 162 -5.84 11.65 -2.37
CA TYR A 162 -5.16 11.14 -1.18
C TYR A 162 -6.14 10.77 -0.07
N TYR A 163 -7.16 11.61 0.16
CA TYR A 163 -8.20 11.33 1.14
C TYR A 163 -9.08 10.15 0.73
N ASP A 164 -9.37 9.98 -0.56
CA ASP A 164 -10.09 8.81 -1.07
C ASP A 164 -9.29 7.52 -0.86
N ALA A 165 -7.97 7.55 -1.07
CA ALA A 165 -7.09 6.43 -0.76
C ALA A 165 -7.13 6.07 0.74
N TYR A 166 -7.08 7.07 1.62
CA TYR A 166 -7.24 6.86 3.06
C TYR A 166 -8.57 6.21 3.41
N LYS A 167 -9.70 6.77 2.92
CA LYS A 167 -11.04 6.25 3.20
C LYS A 167 -11.20 4.80 2.74
N LEU A 168 -10.86 4.55 1.47
CA LEU A 168 -10.98 3.20 0.91
C LEU A 168 -10.14 2.20 1.70
N THR A 169 -8.89 2.55 2.01
CA THR A 169 -8.00 1.69 2.80
C THR A 169 -8.56 1.43 4.20
N ALA A 170 -9.05 2.45 4.88
CA ALA A 170 -9.65 2.30 6.22
C ALA A 170 -10.88 1.39 6.21
N PHE A 171 -11.78 1.55 5.24
CA PHE A 171 -12.93 0.66 5.06
C PHE A 171 -12.50 -0.76 4.72
N TYR A 172 -11.53 -0.91 3.84
CA TYR A 172 -11.02 -2.22 3.44
C TYR A 172 -10.40 -2.97 4.61
N LEU A 173 -9.57 -2.33 5.41
CA LEU A 173 -9.00 -2.94 6.60
C LEU A 173 -10.08 -3.34 7.63
N ALA A 174 -11.08 -2.48 7.85
CA ALA A 174 -12.21 -2.81 8.73
C ALA A 174 -13.03 -3.99 8.20
N TYR A 175 -13.21 -4.10 6.88
CA TYR A 175 -13.88 -5.23 6.23
C TYR A 175 -13.08 -6.53 6.40
N LEU A 176 -11.76 -6.47 6.19
CA LEU A 176 -10.88 -7.63 6.36
C LEU A 176 -10.90 -8.17 7.79
N ASP A 177 -11.08 -7.30 8.79
CA ASP A 177 -11.17 -7.72 10.19
C ASP A 177 -12.35 -8.65 10.46
N VAL A 178 -13.45 -8.46 9.72
CA VAL A 178 -14.70 -9.22 9.90
C VAL A 178 -14.76 -10.45 8.99
N LYS A 179 -14.09 -10.41 7.84
CA LYS A 179 -14.20 -11.40 6.76
C LYS A 179 -12.91 -12.21 6.52
N ALA A 180 -11.99 -12.20 7.45
CA ALA A 180 -10.68 -12.84 7.29
C ALA A 180 -10.64 -14.35 7.52
N ASP A 181 -11.72 -15.06 7.25
CA ASP A 181 -11.76 -16.54 7.24
C ASP A 181 -11.23 -17.12 5.92
#